data_556dc1904ee267481931605a600a7e61
#
_entry.id   556dc1904ee267481931605a600a7e61
#
_cell.length_a   1.000
_cell.length_b   1.000
_cell.length_c   1.000
_cell.angle_alpha   90.00
_cell.angle_beta   90.00
_cell.angle_gamma   90.00
#
_symmetry.space_group_name_H-M   'P 1'
#
loop_
_entity.id
_entity.type
_entity.pdbx_description
1 polymer ?
#
loop_
_entity_poly.entity_id
_entity_poly.type
_entity_poly.pdbx_seq_one_letter_code
_entity_poly.pdbx_strand_id
1 'polypeptide(L)'
;MHKFYVCLASFLLLSACSKQPAAQNTGESAPTQATQKLTAPKPVNKLADGTFCFKKSLNQDVSNVQLIISGDHVNGFMNWIPYQKDSARGTLKGTQNQTGEFDLMYDYMIEGKQQSETKIMKIENEKLWFKKGELIDPKNDGQLVYKDVSQAKYEDSLEKADCKTLVE
;
A
#
# COMPACT_ATOMS: atom_id res chain seq x y z
N MET A 1 31.84 27.57 26.59
CA MET A 1 31.96 29.04 26.64
C MET A 1 31.29 29.62 25.39
N HIS A 2 30.45 30.65 25.59
CA HIS A 2 29.83 31.57 24.59
C HIS A 2 28.73 31.00 23.71
N LYS A 3 27.61 31.68 23.48
CA LYS A 3 26.86 32.80 24.13
C LYS A 3 25.45 32.74 23.60
N PHE A 4 24.52 33.02 24.46
CA PHE A 4 23.11 33.38 24.22
C PHE A 4 22.92 34.46 23.16
N TYR A 5 21.86 34.32 22.33
CA TYR A 5 21.12 35.48 21.87
C TYR A 5 19.63 35.19 21.87
N VAL A 6 18.96 35.84 22.78
CA VAL A 6 17.51 36.07 22.89
C VAL A 6 17.19 37.24 21.97
N CYS A 7 16.22 37.13 21.10
CA CYS A 7 15.55 38.27 20.50
C CYS A 7 14.05 38.11 20.63
N LEU A 8 13.55 38.90 21.57
CA LEU A 8 12.15 39.23 21.80
C LEU A 8 11.76 40.34 20.80
N ALA A 9 10.68 40.20 20.06
CA ALA A 9 10.00 41.34 19.45
C ALA A 9 8.50 41.08 19.38
N SER A 10 7.80 41.76 20.25
CA SER A 10 6.35 41.98 20.27
C SER A 10 5.95 42.99 19.19
N PHE A 11 4.82 42.79 18.50
CA PHE A 11 3.99 43.89 17.94
C PHE A 11 2.59 43.36 17.67
N LEU A 12 1.65 43.75 18.51
CA LEU A 12 0.57 44.73 18.43
C LEU A 12 -0.58 44.46 17.44
N LEU A 13 -1.74 44.35 18.06
CA LEU A 13 -3.12 44.33 17.63
C LEU A 13 -3.51 45.52 16.72
N LEU A 14 -4.34 45.28 15.73
CA LEU A 14 -5.27 46.29 15.20
C LEU A 14 -6.58 45.61 14.79
N SER A 15 -7.59 45.86 15.62
CA SER A 15 -9.01 45.67 15.35
C SER A 15 -9.50 46.74 14.41
N ALA A 16 -10.24 46.38 13.37
CA ALA A 16 -11.08 47.34 12.66
C ALA A 16 -12.44 46.70 12.36
N CYS A 17 -13.43 47.08 13.20
CA CYS A 17 -14.85 47.01 12.85
C CYS A 17 -15.16 48.15 11.87
N SER A 18 -15.85 47.84 10.76
CA SER A 18 -16.54 48.88 9.99
C SER A 18 -17.94 48.40 9.62
N LYS A 19 -18.88 49.29 9.89
CA LYS A 19 -20.35 49.20 9.79
C LYS A 19 -20.82 49.13 8.33
N GLN A 20 -21.90 48.40 8.15
CA GLN A 20 -22.79 48.37 6.98
C GLN A 20 -23.58 49.64 6.85
N PRO A 21 -23.91 50.10 5.62
CA PRO A 21 -25.28 50.54 5.36
C PRO A 21 -25.95 49.79 4.20
N ALA A 22 -27.23 49.55 4.39
CA ALA A 22 -28.12 48.97 3.41
C ALA A 22 -28.47 49.97 2.30
N ALA A 23 -28.56 49.48 1.06
CA ALA A 23 -29.42 50.05 0.04
C ALA A 23 -29.80 48.97 -0.97
N GLN A 24 -31.10 48.84 -1.18
CA GLN A 24 -31.78 48.02 -2.18
C GLN A 24 -31.42 48.46 -3.60
N ASN A 25 -31.27 47.52 -4.59
CA ASN A 25 -32.21 47.41 -5.69
C ASN A 25 -31.83 46.27 -6.66
N THR A 26 -32.81 45.42 -6.87
CA THR A 26 -33.26 44.78 -8.15
C THR A 26 -32.21 44.54 -9.26
N GLY A 27 -31.99 43.23 -9.52
CA GLY A 27 -31.31 42.75 -10.70
C GLY A 27 -31.31 41.20 -10.63
N GLU A 28 -32.37 40.61 -11.15
CA GLU A 28 -32.57 39.19 -11.41
C GLU A 28 -31.46 38.67 -12.31
N SER A 29 -30.58 37.81 -11.77
CA SER A 29 -29.73 36.90 -12.51
C SER A 29 -29.57 35.65 -11.69
N ALA A 30 -30.20 34.59 -12.18
CA ALA A 30 -30.14 33.26 -11.59
C ALA A 30 -28.69 32.78 -11.42
N PRO A 31 -28.29 32.24 -10.25
CA PRO A 31 -27.02 31.56 -10.12
C PRO A 31 -27.11 30.23 -10.89
N THR A 32 -26.31 30.11 -11.94
CA THR A 32 -26.03 28.83 -12.58
C THR A 32 -25.43 27.91 -11.50
N GLN A 33 -26.24 27.03 -10.98
CA GLN A 33 -25.76 25.93 -10.15
C GLN A 33 -24.81 25.10 -11.00
N ALA A 34 -23.51 25.24 -10.74
CA ALA A 34 -22.52 24.27 -11.21
C ALA A 34 -22.91 22.93 -10.60
N THR A 35 -23.52 22.09 -11.40
CA THR A 35 -23.81 20.68 -11.05
C THR A 35 -22.46 20.02 -10.81
N GLN A 36 -22.05 19.91 -9.54
CA GLN A 36 -20.96 19.04 -9.15
C GLN A 36 -21.39 17.63 -9.53
N LYS A 37 -20.79 17.13 -10.60
CA LYS A 37 -20.91 15.73 -11.00
C LYS A 37 -20.39 14.89 -9.83
N LEU A 38 -21.29 14.40 -8.98
CA LEU A 38 -20.95 13.38 -7.99
C LEU A 38 -20.36 12.19 -8.75
N THR A 39 -19.06 12.06 -8.67
CA THR A 39 -18.38 10.87 -9.15
C THR A 39 -18.90 9.71 -8.29
N ALA A 40 -19.54 8.73 -8.93
CA ALA A 40 -20.02 7.54 -8.24
C ALA A 40 -18.86 6.93 -7.42
N PRO A 41 -19.11 6.46 -6.18
CA PRO A 41 -18.07 5.85 -5.37
C PRO A 41 -17.45 4.70 -6.16
N LYS A 42 -16.11 4.70 -6.24
CA LYS A 42 -15.36 3.60 -6.85
C LYS A 42 -15.74 2.30 -6.13
N PRO A 43 -16.06 1.20 -6.83
CA PRO A 43 -16.44 -0.04 -6.18
C PRO A 43 -15.36 -0.48 -5.19
N VAL A 44 -15.78 -0.77 -3.97
CA VAL A 44 -14.92 -1.26 -2.91
C VAL A 44 -14.79 -2.77 -3.10
N ASN A 45 -13.64 -3.23 -3.54
CA ASN A 45 -13.29 -4.65 -3.70
C ASN A 45 -12.41 -5.15 -2.54
N LYS A 46 -12.39 -4.42 -1.44
CA LYS A 46 -11.64 -4.77 -0.25
C LYS A 46 -12.10 -6.12 0.30
N LEU A 47 -11.15 -6.98 0.64
CA LEU A 47 -11.43 -8.28 1.24
C LEU A 47 -11.79 -8.14 2.71
N ALA A 48 -12.69 -9.00 3.17
CA ALA A 48 -13.04 -9.11 4.58
C ALA A 48 -11.90 -9.73 5.40
N ASP A 49 -11.97 -9.53 6.71
CA ASP A 49 -11.05 -10.15 7.67
C ASP A 49 -11.02 -11.66 7.53
N GLY A 50 -9.83 -12.24 7.61
CA GLY A 50 -9.64 -13.69 7.46
C GLY A 50 -8.21 -14.10 7.16
N THR A 51 -8.03 -15.42 7.07
CA THR A 51 -6.76 -16.03 6.67
C THR A 51 -6.91 -16.65 5.29
N PHE A 52 -6.01 -16.30 4.38
CA PHE A 52 -5.99 -16.73 3.00
C PHE A 52 -4.65 -17.38 2.68
N CYS A 53 -4.69 -18.56 2.10
CA CYS A 53 -3.51 -19.38 1.83
C CYS A 53 -3.42 -19.75 0.37
N PHE A 54 -2.21 -19.65 -0.19
CA PHE A 54 -1.93 -19.87 -1.60
C PHE A 54 -0.66 -20.67 -1.76
N LYS A 55 -0.63 -21.53 -2.78
CA LYS A 55 0.51 -22.38 -3.09
C LYS A 55 0.66 -22.61 -4.58
N LYS A 56 1.88 -22.72 -5.03
CA LYS A 56 2.26 -23.19 -6.36
C LYS A 56 3.36 -24.22 -6.21
N SER A 57 3.19 -25.34 -6.85
CA SER A 57 4.25 -26.36 -6.97
C SER A 57 4.53 -26.57 -8.45
N LEU A 58 5.79 -26.46 -8.84
CA LEU A 58 6.24 -26.72 -10.18
C LEU A 58 7.42 -27.69 -10.10
N ASN A 59 7.21 -28.94 -10.50
CA ASN A 59 8.13 -30.04 -10.24
C ASN A 59 8.41 -30.17 -8.73
N GLN A 60 9.64 -29.85 -8.29
CA GLN A 60 10.05 -29.89 -6.89
C GLN A 60 10.16 -28.49 -6.26
N ASP A 61 9.94 -27.43 -7.04
CA ASP A 61 9.89 -26.06 -6.55
C ASP A 61 8.55 -25.80 -5.86
N VAL A 62 8.58 -25.13 -4.73
CA VAL A 62 7.39 -24.74 -3.96
C VAL A 62 7.42 -23.26 -3.67
N SER A 63 6.32 -22.59 -3.93
CA SER A 63 6.05 -21.23 -3.44
C SER A 63 4.77 -21.25 -2.65
N ASN A 64 4.74 -20.60 -1.49
CA ASN A 64 3.53 -20.45 -0.70
C ASN A 64 3.44 -19.10 -0.03
N VAL A 65 2.20 -18.67 0.22
CA VAL A 65 1.88 -17.42 0.89
C VAL A 65 0.69 -17.63 1.82
N GLN A 66 0.79 -17.13 3.04
CA GLN A 66 -0.35 -16.92 3.92
C GLN A 66 -0.53 -15.41 4.12
N LEU A 67 -1.77 -14.95 4.00
CA LEU A 67 -2.18 -13.58 4.32
C LEU A 67 -3.22 -13.63 5.44
N ILE A 68 -3.03 -12.82 6.47
CA ILE A 68 -3.96 -12.60 7.58
C ILE A 68 -4.41 -11.15 7.48
N ILE A 69 -5.70 -10.95 7.17
CA ILE A 69 -6.32 -9.63 6.97
C ILE A 69 -7.11 -9.25 8.21
N SER A 70 -6.89 -8.05 8.71
CA SER A 70 -7.66 -7.44 9.80
C SER A 70 -7.86 -5.95 9.50
N GLY A 71 -9.06 -5.58 9.09
CA GLY A 71 -9.37 -4.25 8.57
C GLY A 71 -8.54 -3.93 7.33
N ASP A 72 -7.76 -2.86 7.38
CA ASP A 72 -6.82 -2.50 6.31
C ASP A 72 -5.46 -3.17 6.47
N HIS A 73 -5.16 -3.73 7.64
CA HIS A 73 -3.86 -4.34 7.92
C HIS A 73 -3.77 -5.75 7.36
N VAL A 74 -2.61 -6.04 6.80
CA VAL A 74 -2.28 -7.37 6.26
C VAL A 74 -0.93 -7.80 6.83
N ASN A 75 -0.91 -9.00 7.41
CA ASN A 75 0.29 -9.69 7.87
C ASN A 75 0.33 -11.08 7.25
N GLY A 76 1.49 -11.72 7.28
CA GLY A 76 1.60 -13.07 6.79
C GLY A 76 3.02 -13.52 6.59
N PHE A 77 3.19 -14.57 5.81
CA PHE A 77 4.50 -15.02 5.37
C PHE A 77 4.48 -15.40 3.87
N MET A 78 5.65 -15.38 3.27
CA MET A 78 5.89 -15.89 1.93
C MET A 78 7.17 -16.70 1.92
N ASN A 79 7.12 -17.87 1.30
CA ASN A 79 8.28 -18.72 1.10
C ASN A 79 8.41 -19.08 -0.38
N TRP A 80 9.63 -19.01 -0.89
CA TRP A 80 10.04 -19.52 -2.17
C TRP A 80 11.12 -20.57 -1.93
N ILE A 81 10.83 -21.81 -2.26
CA ILE A 81 11.64 -22.99 -1.95
C ILE A 81 11.94 -23.70 -3.26
N PRO A 82 12.96 -23.29 -4.00
CA PRO A 82 13.39 -23.95 -5.21
C PRO A 82 14.16 -25.24 -4.90
N TYR A 83 14.05 -26.21 -5.78
CA TYR A 83 14.78 -27.48 -5.62
C TYR A 83 16.30 -27.27 -5.76
N GLN A 84 17.04 -27.78 -4.77
CA GLN A 84 18.52 -27.74 -4.73
C GLN A 84 19.12 -26.30 -4.84
N LYS A 85 18.38 -25.30 -4.40
CA LYS A 85 18.86 -23.90 -4.32
C LYS A 85 18.46 -23.30 -3.00
N ASP A 86 19.06 -22.15 -2.67
CA ASP A 86 18.72 -21.41 -1.47
C ASP A 86 17.27 -20.94 -1.51
N SER A 87 16.60 -21.12 -0.38
CA SER A 87 15.21 -20.69 -0.19
C SER A 87 15.15 -19.25 0.30
N ALA A 88 14.15 -18.51 -0.17
CA ALA A 88 13.75 -17.25 0.42
C ALA A 88 12.55 -17.50 1.35
N ARG A 89 12.69 -17.16 2.64
CA ARG A 89 11.65 -17.32 3.65
C ARG A 89 11.52 -16.04 4.45
N GLY A 90 10.30 -15.55 4.63
CA GLY A 90 10.12 -14.29 5.31
C GLY A 90 8.69 -13.91 5.63
N THR A 91 8.55 -12.74 6.25
CA THR A 91 7.28 -12.19 6.68
C THR A 91 6.78 -11.12 5.73
N LEU A 92 5.46 -11.02 5.62
CA LEU A 92 4.74 -9.99 4.88
C LEU A 92 4.04 -9.06 5.85
N LYS A 93 4.14 -7.75 5.64
CA LYS A 93 3.44 -6.76 6.46
C LYS A 93 3.08 -5.53 5.62
N GLY A 94 1.85 -5.07 5.74
CA GLY A 94 1.40 -3.86 5.05
C GLY A 94 -0.10 -3.67 5.09
N THR A 95 -0.69 -3.22 4.00
CA THR A 95 -2.11 -2.86 3.95
C THR A 95 -2.80 -3.31 2.67
N GLN A 96 -4.12 -3.44 2.73
CA GLN A 96 -4.97 -3.50 1.54
C GLN A 96 -5.62 -2.14 1.27
N ASN A 97 -5.73 -1.78 0.01
CA ASN A 97 -6.41 -0.57 -0.42
C ASN A 97 -7.89 -0.84 -0.76
N GLN A 98 -8.64 0.22 -1.10
CA GLN A 98 -10.08 0.14 -1.43
C GLN A 98 -10.37 -0.66 -2.72
N THR A 99 -9.37 -0.98 -3.52
CA THR A 99 -9.52 -1.81 -4.72
C THR A 99 -9.16 -3.27 -4.51
N GLY A 100 -8.81 -3.67 -3.27
CA GLY A 100 -8.39 -5.02 -2.91
C GLY A 100 -6.96 -5.36 -3.35
N GLU A 101 -6.14 -4.34 -3.65
CA GLU A 101 -4.72 -4.51 -3.89
C GLU A 101 -3.97 -4.43 -2.55
N PHE A 102 -3.04 -5.33 -2.34
CA PHE A 102 -2.15 -5.37 -1.18
C PHE A 102 -0.83 -4.68 -1.52
N ASP A 103 -0.40 -3.77 -0.66
CA ASP A 103 0.94 -3.17 -0.68
C ASP A 103 1.68 -3.64 0.57
N LEU A 104 2.63 -4.53 0.37
CA LEU A 104 3.29 -5.27 1.44
C LEU A 104 4.80 -5.12 1.35
N MET A 105 5.44 -5.01 2.51
CA MET A 105 6.87 -5.23 2.68
C MET A 105 7.11 -6.73 2.92
N TYR A 106 7.99 -7.33 2.17
CA TYR A 106 8.48 -8.69 2.34
C TYR A 106 9.89 -8.64 2.90
N ASP A 107 10.02 -8.97 4.19
CA ASP A 107 11.29 -9.09 4.89
C ASP A 107 11.68 -10.56 4.95
N TYR A 108 12.78 -10.95 4.31
CA TYR A 108 13.15 -12.35 4.12
C TYR A 108 14.64 -12.61 4.28
N MET A 109 14.96 -13.88 4.53
CA MET A 109 16.31 -14.41 4.53
C MET A 109 16.55 -15.22 3.27
N ILE A 110 17.66 -14.97 2.59
CA ILE A 110 18.16 -15.78 1.47
C ILE A 110 19.68 -15.81 1.50
N GLU A 111 20.29 -16.97 1.30
CA GLU A 111 21.77 -17.15 1.34
C GLU A 111 22.42 -16.57 2.62
N GLY A 112 21.70 -16.67 3.75
CA GLY A 112 22.17 -16.13 5.02
C GLY A 112 22.14 -14.59 5.12
N LYS A 113 21.56 -13.90 4.15
CA LYS A 113 21.44 -12.44 4.13
C LYS A 113 19.99 -12.01 4.31
N GLN A 114 19.77 -11.03 5.18
CA GLN A 114 18.48 -10.36 5.32
C GLN A 114 18.28 -9.41 4.13
N GLN A 115 17.11 -9.50 3.50
CA GLN A 115 16.68 -8.63 2.42
C GLN A 115 15.25 -8.16 2.67
N SER A 116 14.88 -7.05 2.04
CA SER A 116 13.56 -6.47 2.11
C SER A 116 13.12 -5.98 0.74
N GLU A 117 11.88 -6.27 0.35
CA GLU A 117 11.35 -5.76 -0.92
C GLU A 117 9.84 -5.49 -0.87
N THR A 118 9.40 -4.50 -1.64
CA THR A 118 7.97 -4.24 -1.82
C THR A 118 7.33 -5.31 -2.69
N LYS A 119 6.21 -5.87 -2.21
CA LYS A 119 5.34 -6.80 -2.96
C LYS A 119 3.96 -6.18 -3.15
N ILE A 120 3.56 -6.03 -4.39
CA ILE A 120 2.18 -5.64 -4.71
C ILE A 120 1.44 -6.87 -5.23
N MET A 121 0.32 -7.18 -4.59
CA MET A 121 -0.46 -8.39 -4.85
C MET A 121 -1.95 -8.08 -4.91
N LYS A 122 -2.74 -8.98 -5.51
CA LYS A 122 -4.21 -8.99 -5.42
C LYS A 122 -4.73 -10.42 -5.44
N ILE A 123 -5.89 -10.63 -4.82
CA ILE A 123 -6.64 -11.88 -4.97
C ILE A 123 -7.73 -11.68 -6.01
N GLU A 124 -7.71 -12.51 -7.03
CA GLU A 124 -8.70 -12.50 -8.12
C GLU A 124 -8.89 -13.93 -8.67
N ASN A 125 -10.15 -14.37 -8.79
CA ASN A 125 -10.51 -15.71 -9.29
C ASN A 125 -9.80 -16.84 -8.51
N GLU A 126 -9.81 -16.77 -7.16
CA GLU A 126 -9.18 -17.73 -6.25
C GLU A 126 -7.66 -17.89 -6.40
N LYS A 127 -7.00 -16.93 -7.02
CA LYS A 127 -5.55 -16.86 -7.18
C LYS A 127 -4.99 -15.62 -6.51
N LEU A 128 -3.79 -15.75 -5.96
CA LEU A 128 -2.99 -14.62 -5.53
C LEU A 128 -2.06 -14.21 -6.66
N TRP A 129 -2.29 -13.05 -7.23
CA TRP A 129 -1.49 -12.48 -8.31
C TRP A 129 -0.42 -11.54 -7.77
N PHE A 130 0.77 -11.58 -8.37
CA PHE A 130 1.90 -10.71 -8.05
C PHE A 130 2.13 -9.70 -9.16
N LYS A 131 2.33 -8.44 -8.81
CA LYS A 131 2.89 -7.46 -9.72
C LYS A 131 4.38 -7.72 -9.92
N LYS A 132 4.82 -7.70 -11.16
CA LYS A 132 6.22 -7.80 -11.57
C LYS A 132 6.64 -6.49 -12.19
N GLY A 133 7.82 -6.00 -11.83
CA GLY A 133 8.40 -4.76 -12.33
C GLY A 133 9.87 -4.64 -11.93
N GLU A 134 10.54 -3.62 -12.46
CA GLU A 134 11.92 -3.31 -12.08
C GLU A 134 11.95 -2.84 -10.63
N LEU A 135 12.80 -3.46 -9.83
CA LEU A 135 13.08 -3.05 -8.45
C LEU A 135 14.43 -2.33 -8.37
N ILE A 136 14.51 -1.32 -7.54
CA ILE A 136 15.71 -0.53 -7.27
C ILE A 136 15.90 -0.37 -5.76
N ASP A 137 17.15 -0.15 -5.34
CA ASP A 137 17.50 0.25 -3.99
C ASP A 137 17.95 1.73 -4.01
N PRO A 138 17.02 2.69 -3.86
CA PRO A 138 17.33 4.11 -4.03
C PRO A 138 18.16 4.69 -2.88
N LYS A 139 18.22 4.01 -1.75
CA LYS A 139 18.94 4.46 -0.54
C LYS A 139 20.19 3.66 -0.28
N ASN A 140 20.43 2.59 -1.04
CA ASN A 140 21.51 1.64 -0.83
C ASN A 140 21.50 1.06 0.61
N ASP A 141 20.29 0.76 1.12
CA ASP A 141 20.05 0.20 2.45
C ASP A 141 19.54 -1.25 2.43
N GLY A 142 19.48 -1.86 1.24
CA GLY A 142 19.01 -3.22 1.03
C GLY A 142 17.49 -3.34 0.88
N GLN A 143 16.75 -2.22 0.91
CA GLN A 143 15.31 -2.20 0.68
C GLN A 143 14.98 -1.96 -0.79
N LEU A 144 14.46 -2.98 -1.44
CA LEU A 144 14.06 -2.92 -2.84
C LEU A 144 12.63 -2.39 -2.98
N VAL A 145 12.45 -1.39 -3.82
CA VAL A 145 11.15 -0.81 -4.15
C VAL A 145 10.95 -0.77 -5.66
N TYR A 146 9.69 -0.73 -6.13
CA TYR A 146 9.44 -0.56 -7.55
C TYR A 146 9.98 0.77 -8.04
N LYS A 147 10.76 0.74 -9.13
CA LYS A 147 11.21 1.93 -9.83
C LYS A 147 10.04 2.75 -10.38
N ASP A 148 9.08 2.06 -10.96
CA ASP A 148 7.82 2.63 -11.45
C ASP A 148 6.69 1.60 -11.34
N VAL A 149 5.82 1.78 -10.35
CA VAL A 149 4.66 0.90 -10.11
C VAL A 149 3.69 0.89 -11.28
N SER A 150 3.60 1.99 -12.05
CA SER A 150 2.66 2.10 -13.18
C SER A 150 3.03 1.18 -14.34
N GLN A 151 4.29 0.83 -14.46
CA GLN A 151 4.81 -0.10 -15.47
C GLN A 151 4.75 -1.57 -15.03
N ALA A 152 4.55 -1.81 -13.73
CA ALA A 152 4.47 -3.16 -13.20
C ALA A 152 3.15 -3.84 -13.58
N LYS A 153 3.20 -5.13 -13.92
CA LYS A 153 2.06 -5.92 -14.40
C LYS A 153 1.84 -7.15 -13.54
N TYR A 154 0.59 -7.61 -13.46
CA TYR A 154 0.26 -8.89 -12.84
C TYR A 154 0.59 -10.04 -13.80
N GLU A 155 1.67 -10.79 -13.53
CA GLU A 155 2.22 -11.79 -14.45
C GLU A 155 2.41 -13.17 -13.83
N ASP A 156 2.38 -13.29 -12.50
CA ASP A 156 2.58 -14.57 -11.81
C ASP A 156 1.50 -14.74 -10.73
N SER A 157 1.13 -16.01 -10.48
CA SER A 157 0.09 -16.32 -9.49
C SER A 157 0.34 -17.62 -8.75
N LEU A 158 -0.25 -17.70 -7.55
CA LEU A 158 -0.41 -18.92 -6.78
C LEU A 158 -1.90 -19.28 -6.70
N GLU A 159 -2.20 -20.58 -6.69
CA GLU A 159 -3.56 -21.09 -6.50
C GLU A 159 -3.93 -21.07 -5.01
N LYS A 160 -5.22 -20.89 -4.72
CA LYS A 160 -5.76 -21.05 -3.36
C LYS A 160 -5.47 -22.43 -2.83
N ALA A 161 -5.08 -22.52 -1.57
CA ALA A 161 -4.71 -23.77 -0.91
C ALA A 161 -5.29 -23.87 0.51
N ASP A 162 -5.37 -25.07 1.04
CA ASP A 162 -5.60 -25.26 2.49
C ASP A 162 -4.36 -24.81 3.26
N CYS A 163 -4.56 -23.95 4.25
CA CYS A 163 -3.48 -23.41 5.08
C CYS A 163 -2.65 -24.50 5.78
N LYS A 164 -3.25 -25.65 6.06
CA LYS A 164 -2.55 -26.80 6.64
C LYS A 164 -1.52 -27.45 5.71
N THR A 165 -1.58 -27.14 4.42
CA THR A 165 -0.67 -27.69 3.40
C THR A 165 0.52 -26.81 3.10
N LEU A 166 0.60 -25.64 3.73
CA LEU A 166 1.72 -24.74 3.57
C LEU A 166 2.96 -25.27 4.30
N VAL A 167 4.11 -25.02 3.72
CA VAL A 167 5.41 -25.32 4.31
C VAL A 167 5.91 -24.04 5.00
N GLU A 168 6.17 -24.12 6.28
CA GLU A 168 6.77 -23.05 7.08
C GLU A 168 8.30 -23.02 6.95
#